data_881fa261f996eb5a98cd5153092b163c
#
_entry.id   881fa261f996eb5a98cd5153092b163c
#
_cell.length_a   1.000
_cell.length_b   1.000
_cell.length_c   1.000
_cell.angle_alpha   90.00
_cell.angle_beta   90.00
_cell.angle_gamma   90.00
#
_symmetry.space_group_name_H-M   'P 1'
#
loop_
_entity.id
_entity.type
_entity.pdbx_description
1 polymer ?
#
loop_
_entity_poly.entity_id
_entity_poly.type
_entity_poly.pdbx_seq_one_letter_code
_entity_poly.pdbx_strand_id
1 'polypeptide(L)'
;MLARRPRALLATSLLVALSIATPNATLAANAEAQWLPQARINAVLPSTTRAQLYAVLDRYLAALKTRDPLKVEWATQVRNTENNVALMVGDGLWGTITGLGPYDLRFADPVTGQVALFTTVTETRETSAMTLRLRIVGGKVSEAETLVVRQSDSGIRFEGQKFEDKPVMNEMLPPAERLPRARMVALADGYFDTLQLNDGTLFTKFHPDCNRVENGVQTTHNPNFAVVPVAKLGCEEQFRMGNYRYDDRLRDRRFPLIDEERGVVLAAAFIDHSGRLTTYQLTDGTTVKSPLNRPHSFYLFEAFKLKDGAIQQIEANFITVPYSMPSPWDEWVP
;
A
#
# COMPACT_ATOMS: atom_id res chain seq x y z
N MET A 1 -12.15 22.46 75.81
CA MET A 1 -11.44 23.53 76.57
C MET A 1 -10.63 24.37 75.58
N LEU A 2 -10.95 25.67 75.60
CA LEU A 2 -10.17 26.81 75.11
C LEU A 2 -9.97 27.00 73.61
N ALA A 3 -10.84 27.89 73.14
CA ALA A 3 -10.70 28.69 71.92
C ALA A 3 -9.58 29.73 72.02
N ARG A 4 -8.95 30.10 70.93
CA ARG A 4 -8.44 31.45 70.68
C ARG A 4 -8.48 31.80 69.19
N ARG A 5 -9.22 32.86 68.90
CA ARG A 5 -9.24 33.67 67.64
C ARG A 5 -8.28 34.87 67.84
N PRO A 6 -8.23 35.80 66.89
CA PRO A 6 -7.31 35.89 65.73
C PRO A 6 -6.42 37.16 65.80
N ARG A 7 -5.47 37.31 64.91
CA ARG A 7 -4.86 38.63 64.67
C ARG A 7 -4.77 38.89 63.17
N ALA A 8 -5.48 39.90 62.76
CA ALA A 8 -5.35 40.55 61.47
C ALA A 8 -4.04 41.32 61.36
N LEU A 9 -3.37 41.26 60.25
CA LEU A 9 -2.29 42.17 59.88
C LEU A 9 -2.58 42.70 58.47
N LEU A 10 -2.75 44.00 58.41
CA LEU A 10 -2.79 44.76 57.17
C LEU A 10 -1.45 44.62 56.42
N ALA A 11 -1.53 44.36 55.15
CA ALA A 11 -0.37 44.49 54.23
C ALA A 11 -0.76 45.42 53.07
N THR A 12 0.00 46.42 52.95
CA THR A 12 0.00 47.53 52.03
C THR A 12 0.17 47.11 50.58
N SER A 13 -0.69 47.60 49.70
CA SER A 13 -0.62 47.37 48.25
C SER A 13 0.54 48.19 47.63
N LEU A 14 1.48 47.49 47.01
CA LEU A 14 2.49 48.11 46.12
C LEU A 14 2.06 47.78 44.68
N LEU A 15 1.57 48.76 43.95
CA LEU A 15 1.32 48.65 42.50
C LEU A 15 2.68 48.72 41.79
N VAL A 16 3.10 47.60 41.22
CA VAL A 16 4.16 47.55 40.22
C VAL A 16 3.50 47.49 38.86
N ALA A 17 3.62 48.58 38.10
CA ALA A 17 3.21 48.64 36.70
C ALA A 17 4.16 47.74 35.85
N LEU A 18 3.69 46.60 35.41
CA LEU A 18 4.38 45.77 34.45
C LEU A 18 4.01 46.27 33.05
N SER A 19 4.95 46.91 32.36
CA SER A 19 4.86 47.19 30.93
C SER A 19 4.94 45.86 30.14
N ILE A 20 3.79 45.44 29.58
CA ILE A 20 3.72 44.31 28.67
C ILE A 20 4.26 44.80 27.32
N ALA A 21 5.48 44.41 27.00
CA ALA A 21 6.02 44.49 25.63
C ALA A 21 5.25 43.51 24.75
N THR A 22 4.55 44.00 23.76
CA THR A 22 3.92 43.22 22.70
C THR A 22 5.00 42.49 21.90
N PRO A 23 4.95 41.18 21.75
CA PRO A 23 5.87 40.48 20.85
C PRO A 23 5.52 40.82 19.40
N ASN A 24 6.56 41.16 18.67
CA ASN A 24 6.57 41.56 17.27
C ASN A 24 5.71 40.66 16.38
N ALA A 25 4.82 41.28 15.63
CA ALA A 25 3.97 40.68 14.58
C ALA A 25 4.74 40.13 13.35
N THR A 26 6.08 40.05 13.42
CA THR A 26 6.93 39.60 12.32
C THR A 26 7.19 38.07 12.29
N LEU A 27 6.80 37.35 13.34
CA LEU A 27 6.95 35.84 13.33
C LEU A 27 5.71 35.10 12.83
N ALA A 28 4.56 35.75 12.66
CA ALA A 28 3.34 35.11 12.16
C ALA A 28 3.25 35.10 10.62
N ALA A 29 4.02 35.92 9.92
CA ALA A 29 3.97 35.99 8.44
C ALA A 29 4.73 34.86 7.71
N ASN A 30 5.58 34.12 8.41
CA ASN A 30 6.37 33.04 7.81
C ASN A 30 5.76 31.63 7.97
N ALA A 31 4.65 31.48 8.70
CA ALA A 31 3.99 30.19 8.91
C ALA A 31 2.92 29.87 7.85
N GLU A 32 2.44 30.87 7.10
CA GLU A 32 1.40 30.65 6.08
C GLU A 32 1.90 30.31 4.67
N ALA A 33 3.22 30.32 4.44
CA ALA A 33 3.80 30.12 3.11
C ALA A 33 4.10 28.66 2.76
N GLN A 34 3.76 27.66 3.59
CA GLN A 34 4.21 26.27 3.41
C GLN A 34 3.11 25.25 3.02
N TRP A 35 1.88 25.68 2.84
CA TRP A 35 0.81 24.79 2.38
C TRP A 35 0.47 25.02 0.91
N LEU A 36 1.32 24.59 -0.01
CA LEU A 36 0.90 24.41 -1.39
C LEU A 36 0.13 23.09 -1.51
N PRO A 37 -1.12 23.11 -1.98
CA PRO A 37 -1.87 21.87 -2.22
C PRO A 37 -1.07 20.93 -3.13
N GLN A 38 -1.07 19.63 -2.81
CA GLN A 38 -0.45 18.55 -3.61
C GLN A 38 -0.70 18.70 -5.12
N ALA A 39 -1.84 19.26 -5.51
CA ALA A 39 -2.22 19.56 -6.90
C ALA A 39 -1.28 20.56 -7.63
N ARG A 40 -0.56 21.43 -6.92
CA ARG A 40 0.39 22.37 -7.55
C ARG A 40 1.78 21.80 -7.74
N ILE A 41 2.17 20.77 -6.99
CA ILE A 41 3.44 20.08 -7.17
C ILE A 41 3.41 19.22 -8.44
N ASN A 42 2.24 18.72 -8.82
CA ASN A 42 2.06 17.90 -10.03
C ASN A 42 2.05 18.72 -11.36
N ALA A 43 1.94 20.04 -11.29
CA ALA A 43 1.78 20.89 -12.48
C ALA A 43 3.09 21.35 -13.14
N VAL A 44 4.27 21.00 -12.60
CA VAL A 44 5.56 21.55 -13.05
C VAL A 44 6.61 20.47 -13.35
N LEU A 45 6.28 19.19 -13.20
CA LEU A 45 7.22 18.15 -13.61
C LEU A 45 7.16 17.98 -15.14
N PRO A 46 8.32 17.99 -15.84
CA PRO A 46 8.35 17.61 -17.26
C PRO A 46 7.73 16.21 -17.37
N SER A 47 6.87 16.01 -18.35
CA SER A 47 6.19 14.73 -18.59
C SER A 47 7.23 13.62 -18.74
N THR A 48 7.34 12.79 -17.73
CA THR A 48 8.21 11.62 -17.76
C THR A 48 7.51 10.54 -18.56
N THR A 49 8.16 9.97 -19.56
CA THR A 49 7.57 8.88 -20.34
C THR A 49 7.67 7.55 -19.61
N ARG A 50 6.80 6.59 -19.96
CA ARG A 50 6.88 5.20 -19.50
C ARG A 50 8.30 4.62 -19.69
N ALA A 51 8.90 4.82 -20.85
CA ALA A 51 10.24 4.32 -21.15
C ALA A 51 11.31 4.91 -20.21
N GLN A 52 11.20 6.20 -19.89
CA GLN A 52 12.11 6.84 -18.92
C GLN A 52 11.94 6.30 -17.52
N LEU A 53 10.69 6.05 -17.08
CA LEU A 53 10.41 5.43 -15.77
C LEU A 53 10.99 4.02 -15.70
N TYR A 54 10.79 3.21 -16.73
CA TYR A 54 11.38 1.86 -16.78
C TYR A 54 12.91 1.89 -16.82
N ALA A 55 13.53 2.83 -17.51
CA ALA A 55 14.98 2.97 -17.51
C ALA A 55 15.54 3.32 -16.13
N VAL A 56 14.81 4.11 -15.30
CA VAL A 56 15.20 4.35 -13.90
C VAL A 56 15.03 3.09 -13.08
N LEU A 57 13.92 2.36 -13.24
CA LEU A 57 13.69 1.08 -12.57
C LEU A 57 14.80 0.08 -12.90
N ASP A 58 15.18 -0.06 -14.17
CA ASP A 58 16.26 -0.96 -14.61
C ASP A 58 17.59 -0.62 -13.96
N ARG A 59 17.96 0.67 -13.88
CA ARG A 59 19.16 1.11 -13.15
C ARG A 59 19.10 0.78 -11.66
N TYR A 60 17.94 1.00 -11.03
CA TYR A 60 17.72 0.65 -9.64
C TYR A 60 17.91 -0.87 -9.41
N LEU A 61 17.31 -1.71 -10.24
CA LEU A 61 17.44 -3.17 -10.14
C LEU A 61 18.87 -3.65 -10.38
N ALA A 62 19.58 -3.04 -11.32
CA ALA A 62 20.99 -3.35 -11.56
C ALA A 62 21.87 -2.98 -10.36
N ALA A 63 21.61 -1.84 -9.72
CA ALA A 63 22.27 -1.41 -8.51
C ALA A 63 21.94 -2.34 -7.32
N LEU A 64 20.67 -2.68 -7.14
CA LEU A 64 20.18 -3.61 -6.11
C LEU A 64 20.86 -4.98 -6.24
N LYS A 65 20.90 -5.53 -7.46
CA LYS A 65 21.56 -6.83 -7.74
C LYS A 65 23.04 -6.83 -7.37
N THR A 66 23.73 -5.69 -7.49
CA THR A 66 25.13 -5.55 -7.10
C THR A 66 25.32 -5.07 -5.68
N ARG A 67 24.24 -4.85 -4.91
CA ARG A 67 24.22 -4.33 -3.53
C ARG A 67 24.95 -2.98 -3.40
N ASP A 68 24.83 -2.16 -4.42
CA ASP A 68 25.54 -0.88 -4.48
C ASP A 68 24.54 0.27 -4.66
N PRO A 69 24.00 0.81 -3.56
CA PRO A 69 23.03 1.88 -3.61
C PRO A 69 23.61 3.19 -4.16
N LEU A 70 24.93 3.35 -4.22
CA LEU A 70 25.56 4.54 -4.79
C LEU A 70 25.40 4.62 -6.31
N LYS A 71 25.02 3.54 -6.97
CA LYS A 71 24.72 3.51 -8.40
C LYS A 71 23.31 4.02 -8.75
N VAL A 72 22.48 4.29 -7.74
CA VAL A 72 21.14 4.88 -7.94
C VAL A 72 21.23 6.40 -7.84
N GLU A 73 20.61 7.09 -8.77
CA GLU A 73 20.44 8.53 -8.67
C GLU A 73 19.30 8.86 -7.70
N TRP A 74 19.67 9.12 -6.44
CA TRP A 74 18.74 9.50 -5.39
C TRP A 74 18.45 11.00 -5.40
N ALA A 75 17.20 11.38 -5.07
CA ALA A 75 16.88 12.76 -4.74
C ALA A 75 17.56 13.19 -3.42
N THR A 76 17.61 14.50 -3.16
CA THR A 76 18.21 15.03 -1.92
C THR A 76 17.50 14.53 -0.67
N GLN A 77 16.19 14.37 -0.77
CA GLN A 77 15.36 13.73 0.28
C GLN A 77 14.78 12.46 -0.29
N VAL A 78 14.96 11.36 0.41
CA VAL A 78 14.50 10.04 0.00
C VAL A 78 13.70 9.42 1.13
N ARG A 79 12.53 8.88 0.78
CA ARG A 79 11.77 7.99 1.63
C ARG A 79 12.00 6.56 1.18
N ASN A 80 12.59 5.73 2.05
CA ASN A 80 12.86 4.32 1.77
C ASN A 80 12.20 3.45 2.83
N THR A 81 11.41 2.47 2.40
CA THR A 81 10.77 1.50 3.30
C THR A 81 10.90 0.09 2.76
N GLU A 82 11.04 -0.88 3.68
CA GLU A 82 10.85 -2.30 3.40
C GLU A 82 9.84 -2.86 4.40
N ASN A 83 8.85 -3.60 3.91
CA ASN A 83 7.81 -4.23 4.75
C ASN A 83 7.17 -3.24 5.72
N ASN A 84 6.87 -2.03 5.23
CA ASN A 84 6.28 -0.91 5.98
C ASN A 84 7.20 -0.32 7.08
N VAL A 85 8.48 -0.67 7.14
CA VAL A 85 9.46 -0.10 8.08
C VAL A 85 10.34 0.88 7.33
N ALA A 86 10.47 2.12 7.86
CA ALA A 86 11.41 3.09 7.33
C ALA A 86 12.85 2.63 7.58
N LEU A 87 13.65 2.54 6.53
CA LEU A 87 15.03 2.06 6.56
C LEU A 87 15.98 3.07 5.92
N MET A 88 17.23 3.04 6.32
CA MET A 88 18.30 3.71 5.58
C MET A 88 18.42 3.07 4.19
N VAL A 89 18.77 3.89 3.19
CA VAL A 89 19.11 3.37 1.86
C VAL A 89 20.32 2.46 1.98
N GLY A 90 20.19 1.25 1.45
CA GLY A 90 21.26 0.22 1.56
C GLY A 90 21.00 -0.85 2.62
N ASP A 91 20.01 -0.65 3.50
CA ASP A 91 19.57 -1.66 4.47
C ASP A 91 18.53 -2.63 3.88
N GLY A 92 18.15 -3.63 4.67
CA GLY A 92 17.14 -4.64 4.33
C GLY A 92 17.59 -5.53 3.17
N LEU A 93 16.74 -5.66 2.16
CA LEU A 93 17.00 -6.50 0.97
C LEU A 93 18.33 -6.16 0.27
N TRP A 94 18.78 -4.90 0.33
CA TRP A 94 20.07 -4.48 -0.21
C TRP A 94 21.23 -5.28 0.36
N GLY A 95 21.15 -5.69 1.63
CA GLY A 95 22.20 -6.46 2.30
C GLY A 95 22.18 -7.95 1.95
N THR A 96 21.06 -8.50 1.55
CA THR A 96 20.83 -9.95 1.46
C THR A 96 20.59 -10.49 0.05
N ILE A 97 20.18 -9.65 -0.88
CA ILE A 97 19.85 -10.07 -2.26
C ILE A 97 21.07 -10.70 -2.95
N THR A 98 20.82 -11.80 -3.65
CA THR A 98 21.82 -12.51 -4.47
C THR A 98 21.42 -12.61 -5.93
N GLY A 99 20.13 -12.34 -6.26
CA GLY A 99 19.65 -12.37 -7.63
C GLY A 99 18.22 -11.87 -7.79
N LEU A 100 17.88 -11.53 -9.03
CA LEU A 100 16.52 -11.25 -9.47
C LEU A 100 15.98 -12.46 -10.21
N GLY A 101 14.71 -12.80 -9.96
CA GLY A 101 14.03 -13.86 -10.69
C GLY A 101 13.50 -13.40 -12.06
N PRO A 102 12.94 -14.35 -12.83
CA PRO A 102 12.49 -14.07 -14.19
C PRO A 102 11.13 -13.38 -14.28
N TYR A 103 10.33 -13.38 -13.21
CA TYR A 103 9.03 -12.73 -13.21
C TYR A 103 9.19 -11.21 -13.26
N ASP A 104 8.51 -10.56 -14.20
CA ASP A 104 8.68 -9.13 -14.46
C ASP A 104 7.34 -8.50 -14.88
N LEU A 105 6.52 -8.17 -13.89
CA LEU A 105 5.26 -7.48 -14.11
C LEU A 105 5.41 -6.01 -13.71
N ARG A 106 5.48 -5.12 -14.70
CA ARG A 106 5.78 -3.68 -14.53
C ARG A 106 4.59 -2.80 -14.85
N PHE A 107 4.44 -1.73 -14.08
CA PHE A 107 3.47 -0.67 -14.31
C PHE A 107 4.15 0.69 -14.25
N ALA A 108 3.63 1.65 -14.99
CA ALA A 108 4.16 3.02 -14.96
C ALA A 108 3.02 4.04 -15.05
N ASP A 109 3.14 5.08 -14.24
CA ASP A 109 2.29 6.25 -14.23
C ASP A 109 3.12 7.50 -14.58
N PRO A 110 3.18 7.87 -15.88
CA PRO A 110 3.91 9.05 -16.33
C PRO A 110 3.40 10.37 -15.75
N VAL A 111 2.12 10.42 -15.33
CA VAL A 111 1.48 11.63 -14.77
C VAL A 111 2.03 11.97 -13.39
N THR A 112 2.28 10.96 -12.56
CA THR A 112 2.76 11.15 -11.19
C THR A 112 4.23 10.76 -11.00
N GLY A 113 4.90 10.27 -12.06
CA GLY A 113 6.28 9.83 -12.00
C GLY A 113 6.48 8.54 -11.19
N GLN A 114 5.46 7.66 -11.17
CA GLN A 114 5.51 6.41 -10.42
C GLN A 114 5.83 5.23 -11.34
N VAL A 115 6.59 4.27 -10.83
CA VAL A 115 6.82 2.98 -11.47
C VAL A 115 6.77 1.88 -10.43
N ALA A 116 6.22 0.74 -10.79
CA ALA A 116 6.14 -0.42 -9.92
C ALA A 116 6.51 -1.71 -10.64
N LEU A 117 6.94 -2.70 -9.87
CA LEU A 117 7.35 -4.01 -10.32
C LEU A 117 6.90 -5.06 -9.32
N PHE A 118 6.25 -6.12 -9.80
CA PHE A 118 6.12 -7.39 -9.11
C PHE A 118 7.15 -8.36 -9.72
N THR A 119 7.98 -8.96 -8.88
CA THR A 119 9.03 -9.87 -9.29
C THR A 119 9.34 -10.89 -8.20
N THR A 120 10.29 -11.78 -8.47
CA THR A 120 10.90 -12.61 -7.45
C THR A 120 12.35 -12.23 -7.24
N VAL A 121 12.83 -12.40 -6.03
CA VAL A 121 14.22 -12.15 -5.65
C VAL A 121 14.79 -13.39 -4.96
N THR A 122 16.09 -13.63 -5.13
CA THR A 122 16.81 -14.63 -4.35
C THR A 122 17.62 -13.91 -3.30
N GLU A 123 17.45 -14.28 -2.05
CA GLU A 123 18.30 -13.94 -0.92
C GLU A 123 19.24 -15.11 -0.62
N THR A 124 20.10 -15.00 0.39
CA THR A 124 21.17 -15.97 0.66
C THR A 124 20.69 -17.44 0.72
N ARG A 125 19.44 -17.69 1.13
CA ARG A 125 18.93 -19.04 1.39
C ARG A 125 17.58 -19.35 0.76
N GLU A 126 16.87 -18.36 0.23
CA GLU A 126 15.51 -18.55 -0.25
C GLU A 126 15.16 -17.62 -1.41
N THR A 127 14.12 -17.99 -2.13
CA THR A 127 13.46 -17.13 -3.12
C THR A 127 12.22 -16.53 -2.47
N SER A 128 12.06 -15.23 -2.65
CA SER A 128 10.96 -14.40 -2.09
C SER A 128 10.22 -13.68 -3.20
N ALA A 129 8.95 -13.35 -3.00
CA ALA A 129 8.29 -12.37 -3.84
C ALA A 129 8.72 -10.95 -3.45
N MET A 130 8.83 -10.07 -4.43
CA MET A 130 9.08 -8.65 -4.21
C MET A 130 8.09 -7.80 -4.98
N THR A 131 7.46 -6.85 -4.31
CA THR A 131 6.83 -5.70 -4.96
C THR A 131 7.65 -4.46 -4.64
N LEU A 132 8.02 -3.72 -5.68
CA LEU A 132 8.79 -2.49 -5.58
C LEU A 132 8.00 -1.36 -6.21
N ARG A 133 7.82 -0.24 -5.51
CA ARG A 133 7.33 1.02 -6.05
C ARG A 133 8.42 2.09 -5.92
N LEU A 134 8.66 2.81 -6.99
CA LEU A 134 9.55 3.97 -6.99
C LEU A 134 8.76 5.21 -7.41
N ARG A 135 9.01 6.35 -6.75
CA ARG A 135 8.65 7.68 -7.24
C ARG A 135 9.88 8.37 -7.80
N ILE A 136 9.74 8.91 -8.99
CA ILE A 136 10.83 9.52 -9.75
C ILE A 136 10.50 10.99 -9.98
N VAL A 137 11.39 11.86 -9.53
CA VAL A 137 11.28 13.31 -9.64
C VAL A 137 12.55 13.83 -10.30
N GLY A 138 12.43 14.47 -11.45
CA GLY A 138 13.59 14.98 -12.20
C GLY A 138 14.62 13.89 -12.56
N GLY A 139 14.16 12.68 -12.86
CA GLY A 139 15.00 11.52 -13.17
C GLY A 139 15.63 10.82 -11.98
N LYS A 140 15.37 11.29 -10.75
CA LYS A 140 15.95 10.77 -9.50
C LYS A 140 14.89 10.05 -8.67
N VAL A 141 15.30 9.02 -7.94
CA VAL A 141 14.45 8.28 -7.02
C VAL A 141 14.23 9.09 -5.75
N SER A 142 12.99 9.52 -5.49
CA SER A 142 12.59 10.23 -4.28
C SER A 142 11.89 9.33 -3.26
N GLU A 143 11.26 8.25 -3.73
CA GLU A 143 10.64 7.25 -2.88
C GLU A 143 10.97 5.84 -3.38
N ALA A 144 11.29 4.95 -2.46
CA ALA A 144 11.40 3.52 -2.69
C ALA A 144 10.58 2.80 -1.61
N GLU A 145 9.58 2.05 -2.03
CA GLU A 145 8.70 1.29 -1.16
C GLU A 145 8.74 -0.17 -1.62
N THR A 146 9.30 -1.01 -0.77
CA THR A 146 9.54 -2.42 -1.07
C THR A 146 8.72 -3.29 -0.13
N LEU A 147 8.05 -4.29 -0.68
CA LEU A 147 7.45 -5.39 0.07
C LEU A 147 8.13 -6.68 -0.36
N VAL A 148 8.70 -7.41 0.60
CA VAL A 148 9.37 -8.69 0.37
C VAL A 148 8.63 -9.78 1.15
N VAL A 149 8.08 -10.75 0.44
CA VAL A 149 7.36 -11.90 1.03
C VAL A 149 8.33 -13.07 1.11
N ARG A 150 8.83 -13.33 2.31
CA ARG A 150 9.75 -14.43 2.60
C ARG A 150 8.95 -15.67 3.02
N GLN A 151 9.55 -16.85 2.90
CA GLN A 151 8.90 -18.13 3.26
C GLN A 151 8.49 -18.21 4.74
N SER A 152 9.19 -17.49 5.61
CA SER A 152 8.89 -17.38 7.04
C SER A 152 7.70 -16.47 7.34
N ASP A 153 7.29 -15.61 6.39
CA ASP A 153 6.20 -14.68 6.59
C ASP A 153 4.87 -15.44 6.61
N SER A 154 4.03 -15.11 7.55
CA SER A 154 2.73 -15.75 7.69
C SER A 154 1.72 -15.20 6.68
N GLY A 155 0.64 -15.94 6.47
CA GLY A 155 -0.38 -15.65 5.47
C GLY A 155 -0.42 -16.74 4.42
N ILE A 156 -0.79 -16.40 3.19
CA ILE A 156 -0.65 -17.32 2.06
C ILE A 156 0.84 -17.45 1.77
N ARG A 157 1.34 -18.67 1.86
CA ARG A 157 2.76 -18.94 1.62
C ARG A 157 3.10 -18.59 0.18
N PHE A 158 4.24 -17.94 0.02
CA PHE A 158 4.81 -17.70 -1.29
C PHE A 158 5.13 -19.02 -2.01
N GLU A 159 4.59 -19.18 -3.21
CA GLU A 159 4.90 -20.27 -4.11
C GLU A 159 5.58 -19.73 -5.37
N GLY A 160 6.90 -19.49 -5.29
CA GLY A 160 7.68 -18.82 -6.33
C GLY A 160 7.64 -19.47 -7.71
N GLN A 161 7.35 -20.77 -7.76
CA GLN A 161 7.21 -21.52 -9.02
C GLN A 161 5.89 -21.21 -9.76
N LYS A 162 4.96 -20.51 -9.11
CA LYS A 162 3.64 -20.16 -9.66
C LYS A 162 3.53 -18.70 -10.10
N PHE A 163 4.61 -17.93 -9.99
CA PHE A 163 4.69 -16.60 -10.60
C PHE A 163 4.85 -16.77 -12.11
N GLU A 164 3.73 -16.80 -12.79
CA GLU A 164 3.64 -16.90 -14.24
C GLU A 164 3.11 -15.58 -14.82
N ASP A 165 3.56 -15.25 -16.01
CA ASP A 165 3.05 -14.11 -16.75
C ASP A 165 1.54 -14.20 -16.93
N LYS A 166 0.86 -13.12 -16.62
CA LYS A 166 -0.56 -12.94 -16.88
C LYS A 166 -0.70 -12.00 -18.08
N PRO A 167 -0.91 -12.51 -19.30
CA PRO A 167 -0.97 -11.66 -20.50
C PRO A 167 -1.93 -10.48 -20.36
N VAL A 168 -3.07 -10.70 -19.69
CA VAL A 168 -4.07 -9.67 -19.42
C VAL A 168 -3.51 -8.47 -18.65
N MET A 169 -2.57 -8.68 -17.72
CA MET A 169 -1.95 -7.60 -16.96
C MET A 169 -1.00 -6.74 -17.82
N ASN A 170 -0.49 -7.30 -18.90
CA ASN A 170 0.43 -6.64 -19.83
C ASN A 170 -0.28 -5.98 -21.03
N GLU A 171 -1.57 -6.27 -21.22
CA GLU A 171 -2.37 -5.73 -22.33
C GLU A 171 -2.44 -4.21 -22.27
N MET A 172 -2.11 -3.55 -23.39
CA MET A 172 -2.25 -2.11 -23.56
C MET A 172 -3.66 -1.80 -24.09
N LEU A 173 -4.41 -0.96 -23.38
CA LEU A 173 -5.75 -0.59 -23.79
C LEU A 173 -5.72 0.49 -24.89
N PRO A 174 -6.53 0.34 -25.95
CA PRO A 174 -6.78 1.40 -26.89
C PRO A 174 -7.30 2.65 -26.16
N PRO A 175 -7.01 3.87 -26.64
CA PRO A 175 -7.43 5.11 -25.97
C PRO A 175 -8.94 5.18 -25.66
N ALA A 176 -9.78 4.60 -26.53
CA ALA A 176 -11.24 4.59 -26.36
C ALA A 176 -11.72 3.68 -25.23
N GLU A 177 -10.91 2.71 -24.77
CA GLU A 177 -11.23 1.75 -23.71
C GLU A 177 -10.66 2.18 -22.34
N ARG A 178 -9.82 3.23 -22.33
CA ARG A 178 -9.20 3.72 -21.10
C ARG A 178 -10.22 4.43 -20.24
N LEU A 179 -10.26 4.06 -18.96
CA LEU A 179 -11.11 4.73 -17.99
C LEU A 179 -10.43 6.00 -17.45
N PRO A 180 -11.20 7.02 -17.06
CA PRO A 180 -10.65 8.14 -16.31
C PRO A 180 -10.04 7.69 -14.98
N ARG A 181 -8.93 8.27 -14.57
CA ARG A 181 -8.17 7.94 -13.33
C ARG A 181 -9.08 7.84 -12.09
N ALA A 182 -9.94 8.83 -11.89
CA ALA A 182 -10.87 8.83 -10.74
C ALA A 182 -11.82 7.61 -10.76
N ARG A 183 -12.25 7.16 -11.95
CA ARG A 183 -13.08 5.97 -12.09
C ARG A 183 -12.29 4.70 -11.80
N MET A 184 -11.04 4.64 -12.22
CA MET A 184 -10.15 3.52 -11.95
C MET A 184 -9.93 3.37 -10.43
N VAL A 185 -9.61 4.46 -9.74
CA VAL A 185 -9.48 4.47 -8.28
C VAL A 185 -10.77 4.04 -7.59
N ALA A 186 -11.93 4.57 -8.02
CA ALA A 186 -13.21 4.22 -7.42
C ALA A 186 -13.55 2.72 -7.55
N LEU A 187 -13.14 2.05 -8.63
CA LEU A 187 -13.32 0.61 -8.78
C LEU A 187 -12.41 -0.19 -7.82
N ALA A 188 -11.14 0.22 -7.67
CA ALA A 188 -10.19 -0.41 -6.77
C ALA A 188 -10.56 -0.16 -5.30
N ASP A 189 -10.98 1.06 -4.93
CA ASP A 189 -11.41 1.37 -3.57
C ASP A 189 -12.74 0.67 -3.22
N GLY A 190 -13.67 0.58 -4.16
CA GLY A 190 -14.89 -0.19 -4.00
C GLY A 190 -14.66 -1.70 -3.77
N TYR A 191 -13.53 -2.24 -4.25
CA TYR A 191 -13.12 -3.60 -3.91
C TYR A 191 -12.81 -3.71 -2.40
N PHE A 192 -12.08 -2.76 -1.83
CA PHE A 192 -11.78 -2.74 -0.40
C PHE A 192 -13.04 -2.52 0.46
N ASP A 193 -13.99 -1.70 0.00
CA ASP A 193 -15.29 -1.55 0.68
C ASP A 193 -16.09 -2.85 0.65
N THR A 194 -16.06 -3.56 -0.49
CA THR A 194 -16.69 -4.88 -0.64
C THR A 194 -16.05 -5.90 0.31
N LEU A 195 -14.72 -5.90 0.41
CA LEU A 195 -13.97 -6.78 1.30
C LEU A 195 -14.25 -6.48 2.78
N GLN A 196 -14.31 -5.20 3.16
CA GLN A 196 -14.54 -4.79 4.55
C GLN A 196 -15.96 -5.12 5.05
N LEU A 197 -17.01 -4.85 4.24
CA LEU A 197 -18.38 -5.15 4.64
C LEU A 197 -18.66 -6.64 4.59
N ASN A 198 -18.26 -7.30 3.54
CA ASN A 198 -18.31 -8.74 3.28
C ASN A 198 -19.61 -9.45 3.69
N ASP A 199 -20.74 -8.85 3.34
CA ASP A 199 -22.10 -9.39 3.58
C ASP A 199 -22.81 -9.87 2.32
N GLY A 200 -22.08 -9.90 1.18
CA GLY A 200 -22.58 -10.21 -0.15
C GLY A 200 -22.89 -8.97 -1.00
N THR A 201 -22.85 -7.77 -0.41
CA THR A 201 -22.98 -6.49 -1.14
C THR A 201 -21.68 -6.18 -1.89
N LEU A 202 -21.80 -5.69 -3.13
CA LEU A 202 -20.66 -5.33 -3.96
C LEU A 202 -20.63 -3.82 -4.19
N PHE A 203 -19.49 -3.18 -3.89
CA PHE A 203 -19.25 -1.76 -4.15
C PHE A 203 -18.39 -1.53 -5.41
N THR A 204 -17.98 -2.62 -6.06
CA THR A 204 -17.23 -2.61 -7.32
C THR A 204 -17.89 -3.55 -8.34
N LYS A 205 -17.28 -3.63 -9.53
CA LYS A 205 -17.72 -4.57 -10.58
C LYS A 205 -16.58 -5.52 -10.90
N PHE A 206 -16.91 -6.79 -11.05
CA PHE A 206 -15.98 -7.81 -11.49
C PHE A 206 -16.32 -8.24 -12.92
N HIS A 207 -15.29 -8.41 -13.74
CA HIS A 207 -15.42 -9.03 -15.05
C HIS A 207 -15.73 -10.53 -14.86
N PRO A 208 -16.53 -11.17 -15.74
CA PRO A 208 -16.82 -12.60 -15.60
C PRO A 208 -15.58 -13.50 -15.52
N ASP A 209 -14.49 -13.11 -16.21
CA ASP A 209 -13.22 -13.83 -16.21
C ASP A 209 -12.26 -13.39 -15.10
N CYS A 210 -12.78 -12.68 -14.06
CA CYS A 210 -11.94 -12.16 -13.01
C CYS A 210 -11.20 -13.27 -12.26
N ASN A 211 -9.85 -13.12 -12.18
CA ASN A 211 -8.98 -13.95 -11.38
C ASN A 211 -8.22 -13.15 -10.35
N ARG A 212 -7.85 -13.80 -9.25
CA ARG A 212 -7.02 -13.23 -8.19
C ARG A 212 -5.85 -14.16 -7.88
N VAL A 213 -4.66 -13.57 -7.82
CA VAL A 213 -3.41 -14.21 -7.42
C VAL A 213 -2.88 -13.47 -6.19
N GLU A 214 -2.50 -14.22 -5.16
CA GLU A 214 -2.03 -13.69 -3.88
C GLU A 214 -0.75 -14.43 -3.49
N ASN A 215 0.36 -13.71 -3.34
CA ASN A 215 1.69 -14.27 -3.10
C ASN A 215 2.07 -15.39 -4.11
N GLY A 216 1.67 -15.24 -5.38
CA GLY A 216 1.89 -16.22 -6.44
C GLY A 216 0.88 -17.36 -6.50
N VAL A 217 -0.06 -17.44 -5.54
CA VAL A 217 -1.09 -18.49 -5.51
C VAL A 217 -2.39 -17.96 -6.08
N GLN A 218 -2.96 -18.65 -7.08
CA GLN A 218 -4.31 -18.31 -7.55
C GLN A 218 -5.34 -18.71 -6.51
N THR A 219 -6.13 -17.74 -6.04
CA THR A 219 -7.13 -17.87 -4.97
C THR A 219 -8.57 -17.83 -5.48
N THR A 220 -8.75 -17.83 -6.79
CA THR A 220 -10.04 -17.96 -7.49
C THR A 220 -9.93 -19.11 -8.51
N HIS A 221 -11.09 -19.72 -8.87
CA HIS A 221 -11.15 -20.84 -9.83
C HIS A 221 -10.10 -21.95 -9.53
N ASN A 222 -9.74 -22.11 -8.25
CA ASN A 222 -8.74 -23.08 -7.80
C ASN A 222 -9.32 -24.05 -6.77
N PRO A 223 -9.92 -25.16 -7.21
CA PRO A 223 -10.51 -26.16 -6.31
C PRO A 223 -9.49 -26.87 -5.43
N ASN A 224 -8.20 -26.79 -5.75
CA ASN A 224 -7.13 -27.45 -5.01
C ASN A 224 -6.59 -26.57 -3.86
N PHE A 225 -7.00 -25.30 -3.78
CA PHE A 225 -6.58 -24.41 -2.71
C PHE A 225 -7.53 -24.50 -1.52
N ALA A 226 -7.23 -25.43 -0.61
CA ALA A 226 -8.11 -25.78 0.51
C ALA A 226 -8.13 -24.75 1.66
N VAL A 227 -7.21 -23.79 1.68
CA VAL A 227 -7.11 -22.77 2.74
C VAL A 227 -8.34 -21.83 2.74
N VAL A 228 -8.86 -21.55 1.55
CA VAL A 228 -10.05 -20.71 1.37
C VAL A 228 -11.18 -21.59 0.81
N PRO A 229 -12.24 -21.86 1.58
CA PRO A 229 -13.30 -22.81 1.17
C PRO A 229 -13.97 -22.45 -0.16
N VAL A 230 -14.01 -21.17 -0.50
CA VAL A 230 -14.64 -20.65 -1.73
C VAL A 230 -13.65 -20.45 -2.88
N ALA A 231 -12.41 -20.87 -2.77
CA ALA A 231 -11.38 -20.67 -3.80
C ALA A 231 -11.72 -21.27 -5.18
N LYS A 232 -12.65 -22.22 -5.24
CA LYS A 232 -13.18 -22.78 -6.51
C LYS A 232 -14.04 -21.78 -7.30
N LEU A 233 -14.50 -20.71 -6.67
CA LEU A 233 -15.39 -19.70 -7.24
C LEU A 233 -14.56 -18.56 -7.89
N GLY A 234 -15.22 -17.77 -8.74
CA GLY A 234 -14.68 -16.53 -9.30
C GLY A 234 -14.66 -15.38 -8.29
N CYS A 235 -14.11 -14.22 -8.70
CA CYS A 235 -13.97 -13.05 -7.80
C CYS A 235 -15.31 -12.62 -7.23
N GLU A 236 -16.32 -12.35 -8.09
CA GLU A 236 -17.63 -11.86 -7.67
C GLU A 236 -18.34 -12.84 -6.75
N GLU A 237 -18.34 -14.11 -7.12
CA GLU A 237 -19.03 -15.15 -6.36
C GLU A 237 -18.46 -15.31 -4.94
N GLN A 238 -17.15 -15.22 -4.79
CA GLN A 238 -16.50 -15.30 -3.47
C GLN A 238 -16.98 -14.16 -2.55
N PHE A 239 -17.07 -12.94 -3.06
CA PHE A 239 -17.57 -11.79 -2.29
C PHE A 239 -19.07 -11.90 -1.99
N ARG A 240 -19.86 -12.38 -2.95
CA ARG A 240 -21.31 -12.63 -2.73
C ARG A 240 -21.56 -13.68 -1.65
N MET A 241 -20.62 -14.62 -1.47
CA MET A 241 -20.69 -15.61 -0.39
C MET A 241 -20.40 -15.01 1.00
N GLY A 242 -19.79 -13.83 1.10
CA GLY A 242 -19.43 -13.22 2.39
C GLY A 242 -18.33 -14.00 3.13
N ASN A 243 -17.35 -14.52 2.39
CA ASN A 243 -16.33 -15.42 2.94
C ASN A 243 -15.28 -14.73 3.81
N TYR A 244 -15.09 -13.39 3.66
CA TYR A 244 -13.99 -12.65 4.26
C TYR A 244 -14.42 -11.81 5.48
N ARG A 245 -15.45 -12.22 6.21
CA ARG A 245 -15.97 -11.50 7.39
C ARG A 245 -14.98 -11.37 8.55
N TYR A 246 -13.87 -12.07 8.49
CA TYR A 246 -12.76 -11.96 9.43
C TYR A 246 -11.82 -10.79 9.14
N ASP A 247 -12.03 -10.08 8.04
CA ASP A 247 -11.31 -8.85 7.68
C ASP A 247 -12.02 -7.67 8.33
N ASP A 248 -11.61 -7.32 9.56
CA ASP A 248 -12.36 -6.36 10.39
C ASP A 248 -12.30 -4.93 9.87
N ARG A 249 -11.18 -4.54 9.26
CA ARG A 249 -10.97 -3.17 8.81
C ARG A 249 -9.92 -3.07 7.70
N LEU A 250 -10.26 -2.33 6.65
CA LEU A 250 -9.35 -1.94 5.56
C LEU A 250 -8.95 -0.48 5.76
N ARG A 251 -7.71 -0.20 6.11
CA ARG A 251 -7.24 1.14 6.45
C ARG A 251 -6.03 1.58 5.66
N ASP A 252 -5.73 2.88 5.73
CA ASP A 252 -4.55 3.53 5.15
C ASP A 252 -4.43 3.21 3.65
N ARG A 253 -5.60 3.22 2.98
CA ARG A 253 -5.72 2.88 1.57
C ARG A 253 -5.09 3.97 0.72
N ARG A 254 -4.09 3.63 -0.04
CA ARG A 254 -3.40 4.53 -0.98
C ARG A 254 -3.43 3.92 -2.38
N PHE A 255 -3.52 4.77 -3.38
CA PHE A 255 -3.49 4.39 -4.80
C PHE A 255 -2.33 5.13 -5.48
N PRO A 256 -1.08 4.77 -5.17
CA PRO A 256 0.09 5.56 -5.55
C PRO A 256 0.39 5.54 -7.04
N LEU A 257 -0.10 4.56 -7.80
CA LEU A 257 0.17 4.45 -9.23
C LEU A 257 -1.09 4.08 -9.99
N ILE A 258 -1.35 4.82 -11.09
CA ILE A 258 -2.48 4.56 -12.00
C ILE A 258 -1.92 4.52 -13.42
N ASP A 259 -1.85 3.33 -13.97
CA ASP A 259 -1.39 3.07 -15.34
C ASP A 259 -2.60 3.06 -16.27
N GLU A 260 -2.95 4.24 -16.80
CA GLU A 260 -4.13 4.40 -17.68
C GLU A 260 -3.99 3.63 -18.98
N GLU A 261 -2.76 3.48 -19.50
CA GLU A 261 -2.54 2.76 -20.76
C GLU A 261 -2.76 1.27 -20.62
N ARG A 262 -2.43 0.70 -19.46
CA ARG A 262 -2.70 -0.70 -19.15
C ARG A 262 -4.01 -0.92 -18.41
N GLY A 263 -4.70 0.14 -18.00
CA GLY A 263 -5.88 0.02 -17.16
C GLY A 263 -5.56 -0.59 -15.79
N VAL A 264 -4.42 -0.27 -15.18
CA VAL A 264 -4.00 -0.84 -13.90
C VAL A 264 -3.95 0.21 -12.80
N VAL A 265 -4.48 -0.13 -11.63
CA VAL A 265 -4.33 0.62 -10.38
C VAL A 265 -3.50 -0.21 -9.42
N LEU A 266 -2.43 0.37 -8.87
CA LEU A 266 -1.71 -0.20 -7.75
C LEU A 266 -2.22 0.44 -6.47
N ALA A 267 -2.67 -0.38 -5.54
CA ALA A 267 -3.05 0.00 -4.19
C ALA A 267 -2.01 -0.48 -3.17
N ALA A 268 -1.89 0.26 -2.07
CA ALA A 268 -1.25 -0.18 -0.84
C ALA A 268 -2.23 0.04 0.32
N ALA A 269 -2.36 -0.95 1.21
CA ALA A 269 -3.34 -0.90 2.30
C ALA A 269 -2.97 -1.84 3.44
N PHE A 270 -3.74 -1.75 4.52
CA PHE A 270 -3.72 -2.72 5.60
C PHE A 270 -5.09 -3.40 5.73
N ILE A 271 -5.06 -4.70 6.00
CA ILE A 271 -6.22 -5.47 6.42
C ILE A 271 -6.01 -5.88 7.87
N ASP A 272 -6.82 -5.36 8.77
CA ASP A 272 -6.73 -5.69 10.19
C ASP A 272 -7.62 -6.88 10.52
N HIS A 273 -7.08 -7.82 11.29
CA HIS A 273 -7.77 -9.00 11.80
C HIS A 273 -7.69 -9.02 13.33
N SER A 274 -8.81 -8.80 14.02
CA SER A 274 -8.84 -8.88 15.49
C SER A 274 -8.70 -10.29 16.02
N GLY A 275 -8.97 -11.29 15.18
CA GLY A 275 -8.99 -12.70 15.57
C GLY A 275 -10.17 -13.09 16.48
N ARG A 276 -11.17 -12.20 16.64
CA ARG A 276 -12.34 -12.45 17.53
C ARG A 276 -13.35 -13.40 16.90
N LEU A 277 -13.46 -13.39 15.56
CA LEU A 277 -14.41 -14.20 14.85
C LEU A 277 -13.89 -15.63 14.75
N THR A 278 -14.54 -16.57 15.41
CA THR A 278 -14.16 -18.00 15.39
C THR A 278 -14.94 -18.78 14.33
N THR A 279 -16.24 -18.48 14.21
CA THR A 279 -17.15 -19.07 13.23
C THR A 279 -18.10 -17.99 12.71
N TYR A 280 -18.53 -18.13 11.46
CA TYR A 280 -19.51 -17.24 10.85
C TYR A 280 -20.31 -18.00 9.79
N GLN A 281 -21.43 -17.41 9.37
CA GLN A 281 -22.23 -17.96 8.29
C GLN A 281 -21.96 -17.23 6.98
N LEU A 282 -21.81 -17.99 5.92
CA LEU A 282 -21.86 -17.49 4.55
C LEU A 282 -23.30 -17.04 4.20
N THR A 283 -23.45 -16.34 3.09
CA THR A 283 -24.77 -15.82 2.68
C THR A 283 -25.78 -16.94 2.33
N ASP A 284 -25.30 -18.14 2.00
CA ASP A 284 -26.11 -19.33 1.77
C ASP A 284 -26.50 -20.10 3.07
N GLY A 285 -26.10 -19.58 4.24
CA GLY A 285 -26.34 -20.20 5.54
C GLY A 285 -25.29 -21.21 5.98
N THR A 286 -24.30 -21.52 5.13
CA THR A 286 -23.22 -22.45 5.51
C THR A 286 -22.37 -21.85 6.63
N THR A 287 -22.14 -22.60 7.71
CA THR A 287 -21.28 -22.20 8.81
C THR A 287 -19.83 -22.60 8.51
N VAL A 288 -18.92 -21.64 8.57
CA VAL A 288 -17.47 -21.83 8.36
C VAL A 288 -16.67 -21.37 9.57
N LYS A 289 -15.47 -21.92 9.73
CA LYS A 289 -14.50 -21.48 10.73
C LYS A 289 -13.64 -20.36 10.14
N SER A 290 -13.36 -19.34 10.97
CA SER A 290 -12.37 -18.33 10.60
C SER A 290 -10.99 -18.97 10.50
N PRO A 291 -10.23 -18.71 9.44
CA PRO A 291 -8.83 -19.14 9.32
C PRO A 291 -7.91 -18.31 10.24
N LEU A 292 -8.38 -17.14 10.71
CA LEU A 292 -7.61 -16.17 11.47
C LEU A 292 -8.13 -16.11 12.91
N ASN A 293 -7.29 -16.48 13.86
CA ASN A 293 -7.67 -16.67 15.28
C ASN A 293 -6.80 -15.87 16.25
N ARG A 294 -5.99 -14.94 15.78
CA ARG A 294 -5.16 -14.05 16.60
C ARG A 294 -5.09 -12.65 15.98
N PRO A 295 -4.90 -11.60 16.81
CA PRO A 295 -4.73 -10.25 16.29
C PRO A 295 -3.46 -10.13 15.42
N HIS A 296 -3.61 -9.61 14.21
CA HIS A 296 -2.53 -9.22 13.29
C HIS A 296 -3.12 -8.34 12.19
N SER A 297 -2.26 -7.76 11.37
CA SER A 297 -2.66 -7.08 10.14
C SER A 297 -1.91 -7.69 8.96
N PHE A 298 -2.50 -7.62 7.78
CA PHE A 298 -1.75 -7.75 6.53
C PHE A 298 -1.38 -6.36 6.02
N TYR A 299 -0.14 -6.18 5.62
CA TYR A 299 0.32 -5.07 4.79
C TYR A 299 0.49 -5.57 3.38
N LEU A 300 -0.10 -4.88 2.40
CA LEU A 300 -0.21 -5.36 1.03
C LEU A 300 0.12 -4.30 -0.01
N PHE A 301 0.58 -4.80 -1.17
CA PHE A 301 0.42 -4.17 -2.47
C PHE A 301 -0.50 -5.02 -3.32
N GLU A 302 -1.46 -4.37 -3.98
CA GLU A 302 -2.46 -5.05 -4.81
C GLU A 302 -2.66 -4.29 -6.12
N ALA A 303 -2.43 -4.97 -7.25
CA ALA A 303 -2.60 -4.43 -8.58
C ALA A 303 -3.93 -4.92 -9.16
N PHE A 304 -4.78 -3.98 -9.58
CA PHE A 304 -6.09 -4.21 -10.18
C PHE A 304 -6.03 -3.91 -11.68
N LYS A 305 -6.15 -4.92 -12.52
CA LYS A 305 -6.42 -4.76 -13.95
C LYS A 305 -7.89 -4.48 -14.17
N LEU A 306 -8.16 -3.36 -14.83
CA LEU A 306 -9.51 -2.92 -15.18
C LEU A 306 -9.71 -3.04 -16.70
N LYS A 307 -10.82 -3.66 -17.08
CA LYS A 307 -11.27 -3.78 -18.47
C LYS A 307 -12.79 -3.70 -18.49
N ASP A 308 -13.36 -3.04 -19.49
CA ASP A 308 -14.80 -2.88 -19.67
C ASP A 308 -15.54 -2.32 -18.44
N GLY A 309 -14.85 -1.47 -17.66
CA GLY A 309 -15.40 -0.86 -16.46
C GLY A 309 -15.54 -1.80 -15.26
N ALA A 310 -14.80 -2.92 -15.25
CA ALA A 310 -14.80 -3.95 -14.21
C ALA A 310 -13.38 -4.43 -13.89
N ILE A 311 -13.19 -5.07 -12.74
CA ILE A 311 -11.93 -5.68 -12.32
C ILE A 311 -11.80 -7.04 -13.02
N GLN A 312 -10.78 -7.22 -13.84
CA GLN A 312 -10.54 -8.44 -14.60
C GLN A 312 -9.45 -9.32 -14.02
N GLN A 313 -8.43 -8.73 -13.43
CA GLN A 313 -7.34 -9.48 -12.80
C GLN A 313 -6.86 -8.73 -11.58
N ILE A 314 -6.54 -9.48 -10.54
CA ILE A 314 -5.96 -8.96 -9.31
C ILE A 314 -4.65 -9.72 -9.07
N GLU A 315 -3.59 -8.98 -8.71
CA GLU A 315 -2.34 -9.57 -8.24
C GLU A 315 -1.87 -8.85 -7.00
N ALA A 316 -1.77 -9.58 -5.91
CA ALA A 316 -1.40 -9.05 -4.60
C ALA A 316 -0.17 -9.76 -4.03
N ASN A 317 0.70 -8.98 -3.42
CA ASN A 317 1.69 -9.47 -2.47
C ASN A 317 1.39 -8.86 -1.09
N PHE A 318 1.43 -9.67 -0.04
CA PHE A 318 1.21 -9.22 1.32
C PHE A 318 1.98 -10.06 2.35
N ILE A 319 2.22 -9.44 3.47
CA ILE A 319 2.87 -10.05 4.63
C ILE A 319 2.04 -9.81 5.89
N THR A 320 2.24 -10.65 6.90
CA THR A 320 1.71 -10.41 8.23
C THR A 320 2.60 -9.42 8.98
N VAL A 321 1.95 -8.42 9.58
CA VAL A 321 2.58 -7.41 10.43
C VAL A 321 1.84 -7.33 11.77
N PRO A 322 2.41 -6.68 12.81
CA PRO A 322 1.71 -6.45 14.08
C PRO A 322 0.34 -5.79 13.87
N TYR A 323 -0.64 -6.21 14.69
CA TYR A 323 -2.00 -5.68 14.63
C TYR A 323 -2.00 -4.15 14.78
N SER A 324 -2.71 -3.48 13.86
CA SER A 324 -2.80 -2.02 13.82
C SER A 324 -1.45 -1.30 13.64
N MET A 325 -0.46 -1.95 13.00
CA MET A 325 0.83 -1.33 12.68
C MET A 325 0.60 -0.01 11.93
N PRO A 326 1.18 1.12 12.37
CA PRO A 326 1.04 2.39 11.67
C PRO A 326 1.76 2.38 10.32
N SER A 327 1.27 3.20 9.38
CA SER A 327 1.95 3.42 8.10
C SER A 327 2.93 4.59 8.21
N PRO A 328 4.21 4.43 7.83
CA PRO A 328 5.12 5.57 7.72
C PRO A 328 4.74 6.49 6.55
N TRP A 329 3.76 6.10 5.71
CA TRP A 329 3.33 6.86 4.55
C TRP A 329 2.20 7.86 4.86
N ASP A 330 1.55 7.76 6.00
CA ASP A 330 0.44 8.64 6.40
C ASP A 330 0.90 9.91 7.10
N GLU A 331 2.03 9.87 7.80
CA GLU A 331 2.52 10.97 8.65
C GLU A 331 3.53 11.89 7.95
N TRP A 332 3.82 11.63 6.68
CA TRP A 332 4.84 12.43 6.00
C TRP A 332 4.25 13.72 5.42
N VAL A 333 4.31 14.76 6.19
CA VAL A 333 4.29 16.15 5.71
C VAL A 333 5.76 16.57 5.57
N PRO A 334 6.26 16.87 4.35
CA PRO A 334 7.64 17.30 4.15
C PRO A 334 7.91 18.65 4.77
#